data_06a6a0b9cd6fd4077d4f2730ab6d685b
#
_entry.id   06a6a0b9cd6fd4077d4f2730ab6d685b
#
_cell.length_a   1.000
_cell.length_b   1.000
_cell.length_c   1.000
_cell.angle_alpha   90.00
_cell.angle_beta   90.00
_cell.angle_gamma   90.00
#
_symmetry.space_group_name_H-M   'P 1'
#
loop_
_entity.id
_entity.type
_entity.pdbx_description
1 polymer ?
#
loop_
_entity_poly.entity_id
_entity_poly.type
_entity_poly.pdbx_seq_one_letter_code
_entity_poly.pdbx_strand_id
1 'polypeptide(L)'
;MLGVVATLRVKPGIEGQFEAVAKELVAKVNATEPGCRLYALHRAETAGTYVFMERYVDQAAVDAHRATDHFKTLGRKMGEYMDGRPDVVRLREVE
;
A
#
# COMPACT_ATOMS: atom_id res chain seq x y z
N MET A 1 -4.73 -0.19 17.63
CA MET A 1 -4.39 0.24 16.26
C MET A 1 -5.14 -0.59 15.23
N LEU A 2 -5.23 -0.07 14.01
CA LEU A 2 -5.80 -0.80 12.89
C LEU A 2 -4.67 -1.28 11.98
N GLY A 3 -4.81 -2.48 11.44
CA GLY A 3 -3.87 -3.04 10.48
C GLY A 3 -4.53 -3.22 9.13
N VAL A 4 -3.75 -3.10 8.08
CA VAL A 4 -4.20 -3.39 6.71
C VAL A 4 -3.14 -4.25 6.04
N VAL A 5 -3.58 -5.31 5.39
CA VAL A 5 -2.73 -6.15 4.56
C VAL A 5 -3.33 -6.13 3.16
N ALA A 6 -2.62 -5.55 2.21
CA ALA A 6 -3.08 -5.45 0.84
C ALA A 6 -2.18 -6.29 -0.06
N THR A 7 -2.75 -7.28 -0.71
CA THR A 7 -2.03 -8.16 -1.64
C THR A 7 -2.36 -7.73 -3.07
N LEU A 8 -1.31 -7.46 -3.84
CA LEU A 8 -1.42 -6.97 -5.21
C LEU A 8 -0.71 -7.93 -6.15
N ARG A 9 -1.29 -8.10 -7.35
CA ARG A 9 -0.66 -8.87 -8.43
C ARG A 9 -0.30 -7.91 -9.54
N VAL A 10 0.93 -8.02 -10.02
CA VAL A 10 1.48 -7.14 -11.05
C VAL A 10 1.65 -7.92 -12.33
N LYS A 11 1.37 -7.27 -13.45
CA LYS A 11 1.50 -7.88 -14.78
C LYS A 11 2.94 -8.32 -15.02
N PRO A 12 3.15 -9.49 -15.64
CA PRO A 12 4.50 -9.98 -15.89
C PRO A 12 5.32 -9.02 -16.76
N GLY A 13 6.58 -8.83 -16.38
CA GLY A 13 7.54 -8.06 -17.17
C GLY A 13 7.62 -6.59 -16.81
N ILE A 14 6.71 -6.08 -15.97
CA ILE A 14 6.71 -4.65 -15.58
C ILE A 14 6.82 -4.45 -14.07
N GLU A 15 7.31 -5.45 -13.37
CA GLU A 15 7.48 -5.39 -11.91
C GLU A 15 8.36 -4.21 -11.49
N GLY A 16 9.39 -3.90 -12.27
CA GLY A 16 10.29 -2.79 -11.98
C GLY A 16 9.59 -1.43 -11.99
N GLN A 17 8.69 -1.23 -12.96
CA GLN A 17 7.92 0.02 -13.04
C GLN A 17 6.94 0.13 -11.86
N PHE A 18 6.28 -0.97 -11.51
CA PHE A 18 5.40 -1.00 -10.34
C PHE A 18 6.19 -0.66 -9.08
N GLU A 19 7.34 -1.31 -8.87
CA GLU A 19 8.14 -1.09 -7.66
C GLU A 19 8.61 0.36 -7.53
N ALA A 20 8.97 0.99 -8.64
CA ALA A 20 9.42 2.39 -8.62
C ALA A 20 8.31 3.31 -8.09
N VAL A 21 7.09 3.13 -8.59
CA VAL A 21 5.93 3.94 -8.17
C VAL A 21 5.54 3.61 -6.72
N ALA A 22 5.52 2.33 -6.38
CA ALA A 22 5.15 1.91 -5.03
C ALA A 22 6.15 2.40 -3.98
N LYS A 23 7.44 2.40 -4.29
CA LYS A 23 8.48 2.95 -3.39
C LYS A 23 8.29 4.44 -3.16
N GLU A 24 7.90 5.17 -4.19
CA GLU A 24 7.61 6.60 -4.06
C GLU A 24 6.44 6.82 -3.10
N LEU A 25 5.38 6.02 -3.22
CA LEU A 25 4.25 6.09 -2.31
C LEU A 25 4.67 5.77 -0.87
N VAL A 26 5.44 4.71 -0.68
CA VAL A 26 5.95 4.33 0.66
C VAL A 26 6.73 5.48 1.28
N ALA A 27 7.62 6.11 0.51
CA ALA A 27 8.42 7.23 1.01
C ALA A 27 7.55 8.42 1.42
N LYS A 28 6.54 8.76 0.62
CA LYS A 28 5.62 9.86 0.92
C LYS A 28 4.79 9.61 2.17
N VAL A 29 4.26 8.41 2.31
CA VAL A 29 3.48 8.03 3.48
C VAL A 29 4.34 8.13 4.74
N ASN A 30 5.51 7.53 4.72
CA ASN A 30 6.40 7.52 5.89
C ASN A 30 6.90 8.92 6.27
N ALA A 31 7.00 9.83 5.31
CA ALA A 31 7.48 11.19 5.55
C ALA A 31 6.38 12.13 6.05
N THR A 32 5.11 11.92 5.69
CA THR A 32 4.06 12.93 5.84
C THR A 32 2.83 12.50 6.62
N GLU A 33 2.69 11.21 6.94
CA GLU A 33 1.48 10.71 7.62
C GLU A 33 1.80 10.20 9.02
N PRO A 34 1.76 11.07 10.05
CA PRO A 34 2.14 10.66 11.41
C PRO A 34 1.20 9.62 12.02
N GLY A 35 -0.05 9.54 11.55
CA GLY A 35 -1.01 8.54 12.02
C GLY A 35 -0.79 7.15 11.43
N CYS A 36 0.06 7.04 10.41
CA CYS A 36 0.46 5.77 9.83
C CYS A 36 1.76 5.33 10.48
N ARG A 37 1.72 4.21 11.22
CA ARG A 37 2.86 3.75 12.01
C ARG A 37 3.69 2.69 11.30
N LEU A 38 3.16 2.08 10.27
CA LEU A 38 3.85 1.13 9.41
C LEU A 38 3.26 1.26 8.01
N TYR A 39 4.11 1.41 7.03
CA TYR A 39 3.71 1.35 5.64
C TYR A 39 4.89 0.78 4.85
N ALA A 40 4.81 -0.51 4.54
CA ALA A 40 5.95 -1.23 3.95
C ALA A 40 5.49 -2.17 2.85
N LEU A 41 6.24 -2.18 1.76
CA LEU A 41 6.00 -3.05 0.62
C LEU A 41 6.91 -4.27 0.69
N HIS A 42 6.34 -5.43 0.42
CA HIS A 42 7.05 -6.71 0.43
C HIS A 42 6.84 -7.44 -0.88
N ARG A 43 7.86 -8.17 -1.34
CA ARG A 43 7.66 -9.16 -2.40
C ARG A 43 7.25 -10.47 -1.75
N ALA A 44 6.21 -11.10 -2.28
CA ALA A 44 5.86 -12.47 -1.88
C ALA A 44 6.76 -13.47 -2.61
N GLU A 45 6.74 -14.72 -2.18
CA GLU A 45 7.51 -15.77 -2.84
C GLU A 45 7.02 -16.03 -4.26
N THR A 46 5.71 -15.86 -4.50
CA THR A 46 5.16 -15.96 -5.85
C THR A 46 5.52 -14.72 -6.65
N ALA A 47 6.19 -14.93 -7.78
CA ALA A 47 6.62 -13.82 -8.64
C ALA A 47 5.43 -12.93 -9.05
N GLY A 48 5.64 -11.62 -9.04
CA GLY A 48 4.61 -10.65 -9.40
C GLY A 48 3.60 -10.38 -8.32
N THR A 49 3.72 -10.98 -7.15
CA THR A 49 2.83 -10.76 -6.01
C THR A 49 3.52 -9.91 -4.96
N TYR A 50 2.84 -8.87 -4.53
CA TYR A 50 3.35 -7.91 -3.54
C TYR A 50 2.36 -7.73 -2.41
N VAL A 51 2.87 -7.40 -1.23
CA VAL A 51 2.04 -7.19 -0.04
C VAL A 51 2.44 -5.89 0.63
N PHE A 52 1.48 -4.98 0.79
CA PHE A 52 1.62 -3.85 1.69
C PHE A 52 1.18 -4.28 3.09
N MET A 53 2.03 -4.01 4.08
CA MET A 53 1.64 -4.14 5.48
C MET A 53 1.56 -2.73 6.05
N GLU A 54 0.42 -2.43 6.69
CA GLU A 54 0.11 -1.08 7.13
C GLU A 54 -0.45 -1.09 8.54
N ARG A 55 -0.09 -0.09 9.34
CA ARG A 55 -0.69 0.11 10.67
C ARG A 55 -1.02 1.58 10.85
N TYR A 56 -2.20 1.82 11.38
CA TYR A 56 -2.73 3.18 11.62
C TYR A 56 -3.18 3.31 13.06
N VAL A 57 -3.02 4.50 13.63
CA VAL A 57 -3.42 4.74 15.03
C VAL A 57 -4.92 4.60 15.23
N ASP A 58 -5.73 4.99 14.23
CA ASP A 58 -7.20 4.94 14.29
C ASP A 58 -7.80 5.04 12.88
N GLN A 59 -9.12 5.02 12.82
CA GLN A 59 -9.84 5.13 11.54
C GLN A 59 -9.63 6.49 10.88
N ALA A 60 -9.50 7.56 11.68
CA ALA A 60 -9.26 8.89 11.11
C ALA A 60 -7.94 8.93 10.33
N ALA A 61 -6.92 8.22 10.82
CA ALA A 61 -5.62 8.11 10.12
C ALA A 61 -5.75 7.34 8.81
N VAL A 62 -6.56 6.28 8.78
CA VAL A 62 -6.85 5.53 7.53
C VAL A 62 -7.55 6.44 6.53
N ASP A 63 -8.57 7.18 6.99
CA ASP A 63 -9.33 8.08 6.13
C ASP A 63 -8.42 9.19 5.57
N ALA A 64 -7.56 9.75 6.43
CA ALA A 64 -6.60 10.77 6.02
C ALA A 64 -5.63 10.25 4.95
N HIS A 65 -5.11 9.03 5.13
CA HIS A 65 -4.23 8.38 4.16
C HIS A 65 -4.90 8.28 2.78
N ARG A 66 -6.13 7.81 2.76
CA ARG A 66 -6.88 7.61 1.50
C ARG A 66 -7.27 8.91 0.82
N ALA A 67 -7.30 10.02 1.56
CA ALA A 67 -7.64 11.33 1.03
C ALA A 67 -6.42 12.11 0.52
N THR A 68 -5.19 11.61 0.73
CA THR A 68 -3.99 12.31 0.29
C THR A 68 -3.87 12.33 -1.23
N ASP A 69 -3.21 13.36 -1.77
CA ASP A 69 -2.93 13.45 -3.19
C ASP A 69 -1.99 12.32 -3.63
N HIS A 70 -0.99 12.01 -2.82
CA HIS A 70 -0.04 10.96 -3.18
C HIS A 70 -0.71 9.59 -3.26
N PHE A 71 -1.64 9.26 -2.36
CA PHE A 71 -2.36 8.00 -2.46
C PHE A 71 -3.19 7.93 -3.74
N LYS A 72 -3.94 9.00 -4.03
CA LYS A 72 -4.80 9.05 -5.22
C LYS A 72 -4.00 8.99 -6.51
N THR A 73 -2.93 9.77 -6.60
CA THR A 73 -2.12 9.88 -7.81
C THR A 73 -1.27 8.64 -8.05
N LEU A 74 -0.48 8.25 -7.03
CA LEU A 74 0.42 7.10 -7.16
C LEU A 74 -0.34 5.78 -7.13
N GLY A 75 -1.44 5.72 -6.38
CA GLY A 75 -2.31 4.54 -6.37
C GLY A 75 -2.93 4.28 -7.75
N ARG A 76 -3.38 5.33 -8.43
CA ARG A 76 -3.90 5.21 -9.79
C ARG A 76 -2.82 4.72 -10.74
N LYS A 77 -1.61 5.26 -10.61
CA LYS A 77 -0.49 4.86 -11.46
C LYS A 77 -0.09 3.41 -11.22
N MET A 78 -0.06 2.98 -9.95
CA MET A 78 0.18 1.56 -9.63
C MET A 78 -0.85 0.66 -10.29
N GLY A 79 -2.11 1.10 -10.33
CA GLY A 79 -3.21 0.34 -10.94
C GLY A 79 -2.97 0.00 -12.40
N GLU A 80 -2.22 0.82 -13.12
CA GLU A 80 -1.89 0.56 -14.54
C GLU A 80 -1.01 -0.68 -14.71
N TYR A 81 -0.25 -1.03 -13.69
CA TYR A 81 0.66 -2.19 -13.72
C TYR A 81 0.05 -3.43 -13.07
N MET A 82 -1.11 -3.29 -12.45
CA MET A 82 -1.72 -4.38 -11.69
C MET A 82 -2.58 -5.28 -12.57
N ASP A 83 -2.58 -6.56 -12.22
CA ASP A 83 -3.43 -7.58 -12.81
C ASP A 83 -4.58 -7.85 -11.84
N GLY A 84 -5.68 -7.11 -12.02
CA GLY A 84 -6.85 -7.20 -11.17
C GLY A 84 -6.79 -6.28 -9.95
N ARG A 85 -7.80 -6.39 -9.11
CA ARG A 85 -7.94 -5.58 -7.89
C ARG A 85 -7.07 -6.13 -6.77
N PRO A 86 -6.60 -5.27 -5.86
CA PRO A 86 -5.92 -5.75 -4.66
C PRO A 86 -6.90 -6.49 -3.74
N ASP A 87 -6.38 -7.50 -3.05
CA ASP A 87 -7.09 -8.16 -1.96
C ASP A 87 -6.71 -7.42 -0.68
N VAL A 88 -7.69 -6.81 -0.03
CA VAL A 88 -7.45 -5.98 1.15
C VAL A 88 -8.07 -6.64 2.37
N VAL A 89 -7.25 -6.92 3.38
CA VAL A 89 -7.69 -7.43 4.67
C VAL A 89 -7.51 -6.33 5.70
N ARG A 90 -8.59 -6.02 6.40
CA ARG A 90 -8.58 -5.03 7.48
C ARG A 90 -8.60 -5.74 8.81
N LEU A 91 -7.72 -5.31 9.70
CA LEU A 91 -7.50 -5.98 10.98
C LEU A 91 -7.60 -4.97 12.11
N ARG A 92 -8.09 -5.44 13.25
CA ARG A 92 -8.11 -4.65 14.47
C ARG A 92 -7.19 -5.30 15.49
N GLU A 93 -6.30 -4.50 16.06
CA GLU A 93 -5.39 -5.01 17.08
C GLU A 93 -6.17 -5.51 18.30
N VAL A 94 -5.75 -6.64 18.84
CA VAL A 94 -6.29 -7.17 20.09
C VAL A 94 -5.46 -6.56 21.21
N GLU A 95 -6.12 -5.83 22.09
CA GLU A 95 -5.47 -5.14 23.23
C GLU A 95 -5.61 -5.93 24.50
#